data_4322e06dad5e3dc82f81adbeac2e1041
#
_entry.id   4322e06dad5e3dc82f81adbeac2e1041
#
_cell.length_a   1.000
_cell.length_b   1.000
_cell.length_c   1.000
_cell.angle_alpha   90.00
_cell.angle_beta   90.00
_cell.angle_gamma   90.00
#
_symmetry.space_group_name_H-M   'P 1'
#
loop_
_entity.id
_entity.type
_entity.pdbx_description
1 polymer ?
#
loop_
_entity_poly.entity_id
_entity_poly.type
_entity_poly.pdbx_seq_one_letter_code
_entity_poly.pdbx_strand_id
1 'polypeptide(L)'
;MRQFIRGCAIRALGALVATTLASVALADETCNSPYTTRLIKGQEDYVHVWTLGVEGLGDGSDKLVTVDVNPKSKHYGKVVHTLSVGGRGEAHHMGFTDDRKYLWAGGLDDSRIFVFDVGSNPAKPRLVRTITDLPKRTGYVGPHTFYALPGRMMVQALSNNKDHGGVTGIALYNNKGKFVAQYDMPTSTLGGVAGDGYGYDLAINPKKNVLLTSSFTGWNNYMMDMGKMVKDPEAMKRFGTTMAVWDLKAMKPKQLLAVPGSPLEIRWSLHRGDNWAITAAALTSKLWLIKPDGKGGWQAKDVATIGDPAKIPLPVDISITADGKGLWVNTFMDGTTRYFDLSNPEAPKQTYAKQTGRQVNMVSQSWDGKRVYITSSLLANWDKKGADNEQFLALYNWDGKELTEQFRIDFNAEKLGRAHHMKFSAKPRTKQAAAPIEVAAQR
;
A
#
# COMPACT_ATOMS: atom_id res chain seq x y z
N MET A 1 12.64 62.08 -62.94
CA MET A 1 13.66 61.59 -61.97
C MET A 1 13.07 60.57 -61.06
N ARG A 2 13.36 59.29 -61.27
CA ARG A 2 12.82 58.18 -60.55
C ARG A 2 13.75 57.79 -59.40
N GLN A 3 13.29 57.72 -58.19
CA GLN A 3 14.02 57.06 -57.09
C GLN A 3 13.27 55.82 -56.66
N PHE A 4 13.97 54.67 -56.74
CA PHE A 4 13.58 53.35 -56.25
C PHE A 4 13.81 53.26 -54.74
N ILE A 5 12.84 52.87 -53.99
CA ILE A 5 13.01 52.41 -52.59
C ILE A 5 12.80 50.88 -52.53
N ARG A 6 13.89 50.17 -52.23
CA ARG A 6 13.88 48.74 -51.97
C ARG A 6 13.43 48.49 -50.52
N GLY A 7 12.33 47.81 -50.37
CA GLY A 7 11.87 47.30 -49.05
C GLY A 7 12.57 46.00 -48.69
N CYS A 8 13.29 45.95 -47.58
CA CYS A 8 13.78 44.75 -46.95
C CYS A 8 12.67 44.09 -46.14
N ALA A 9 12.23 42.93 -46.55
CA ALA A 9 11.32 42.05 -45.76
C ALA A 9 12.15 41.22 -44.80
N ILE A 10 12.10 41.51 -43.51
CA ILE A 10 12.66 40.70 -42.43
C ILE A 10 11.64 39.60 -42.13
N ARG A 11 11.96 38.37 -42.48
CA ARG A 11 11.22 37.17 -42.05
C ARG A 11 11.68 36.84 -40.61
N ALA A 12 10.84 37.11 -39.62
CA ALA A 12 11.01 36.63 -38.28
C ALA A 12 10.56 35.14 -38.23
N LEU A 13 11.53 34.24 -38.13
CA LEU A 13 11.26 32.82 -37.81
C LEU A 13 10.96 32.72 -36.29
N GLY A 14 9.70 32.65 -35.93
CA GLY A 14 9.28 32.32 -34.55
C GLY A 14 9.51 30.86 -34.28
N ALA A 15 10.56 30.50 -33.56
CA ALA A 15 10.75 29.17 -33.01
C ALA A 15 9.74 28.95 -31.88
N LEU A 16 8.69 28.15 -32.15
CA LEU A 16 7.76 27.68 -31.13
C LEU A 16 8.49 26.62 -30.28
N VAL A 17 9.03 27.02 -29.14
CA VAL A 17 9.55 26.10 -28.14
C VAL A 17 8.31 25.45 -27.45
N ALA A 18 7.89 24.30 -27.92
CA ALA A 18 6.93 23.46 -27.22
C ALA A 18 7.62 22.91 -25.95
N THR A 19 7.48 23.60 -24.83
CA THR A 19 7.78 23.04 -23.52
C THR A 19 6.75 21.95 -23.22
N THR A 20 7.10 20.71 -23.54
CA THR A 20 6.39 19.54 -23.00
C THR A 20 6.61 19.55 -21.49
N LEU A 21 5.63 20.05 -20.74
CA LEU A 21 5.51 19.78 -19.33
C LEU A 21 5.31 18.26 -19.20
N ALA A 22 6.42 17.55 -18.96
CA ALA A 22 6.35 16.16 -18.56
C ALA A 22 5.56 16.15 -17.23
N SER A 23 4.31 15.74 -17.29
CA SER A 23 3.55 15.40 -16.10
C SER A 23 4.34 14.31 -15.39
N VAL A 24 4.85 14.65 -14.20
CA VAL A 24 5.49 13.66 -13.32
C VAL A 24 4.38 12.69 -12.94
N ALA A 25 4.37 11.52 -13.56
CA ALA A 25 3.50 10.44 -13.17
C ALA A 25 3.92 10.00 -11.77
N LEU A 26 3.01 10.14 -10.80
CA LEU A 26 3.20 9.68 -9.43
C LEU A 26 2.51 8.32 -9.34
N ALA A 27 3.25 7.23 -9.60
CA ALA A 27 2.73 5.90 -9.38
C ALA A 27 2.53 5.64 -7.88
N ASP A 28 1.54 4.82 -7.54
CA ASP A 28 1.23 4.47 -6.17
C ASP A 28 2.09 3.29 -5.72
N GLU A 29 2.98 3.55 -4.76
CA GLU A 29 3.46 2.47 -3.90
C GLU A 29 2.29 2.07 -3.00
N THR A 30 2.08 0.78 -2.81
CA THR A 30 1.00 0.30 -1.93
C THR A 30 1.04 0.99 -0.54
N CYS A 31 -0.11 1.33 0.02
CA CYS A 31 -0.29 2.01 1.32
C CYS A 31 0.46 3.36 1.46
N ASN A 32 0.46 4.21 0.44
CA ASN A 32 1.09 5.51 0.53
C ASN A 32 0.10 6.63 0.86
N SER A 33 0.50 7.45 1.84
CA SER A 33 -0.16 8.72 2.10
C SER A 33 0.13 9.75 1.01
N PRO A 34 -0.81 10.62 0.62
CA PRO A 34 -0.55 11.71 -0.32
C PRO A 34 0.54 12.68 0.16
N TYR A 35 0.84 12.72 1.45
CA TYR A 35 1.96 13.49 1.99
C TYR A 35 3.31 12.89 1.66
N THR A 36 3.42 11.56 1.55
CA THR A 36 4.64 10.86 1.14
C THR A 36 4.76 10.77 -0.37
N THR A 37 3.65 10.52 -1.10
CA THR A 37 3.62 10.40 -2.56
C THR A 37 4.11 11.67 -3.25
N ARG A 38 3.75 12.86 -2.76
CA ARG A 38 4.20 14.15 -3.33
C ARG A 38 5.73 14.35 -3.33
N LEU A 39 6.46 13.60 -2.51
CA LEU A 39 7.91 13.67 -2.40
C LEU A 39 8.64 12.72 -3.37
N ILE A 40 7.92 11.84 -4.03
CA ILE A 40 8.47 10.89 -4.99
C ILE A 40 8.96 11.64 -6.24
N LYS A 41 10.21 11.39 -6.62
CA LYS A 41 10.84 12.00 -7.80
C LYS A 41 11.83 11.04 -8.45
N GLY A 42 11.69 10.89 -9.75
CA GLY A 42 12.65 10.16 -10.59
C GLY A 42 12.52 8.63 -10.48
N GLN A 43 13.66 7.95 -10.52
CA GLN A 43 13.79 6.51 -10.49
C GLN A 43 14.02 6.05 -9.05
N GLU A 44 13.36 4.99 -8.61
CA GLU A 44 13.72 4.26 -7.39
C GLU A 44 15.09 3.60 -7.55
N ASP A 45 15.89 3.61 -6.50
CA ASP A 45 17.20 2.95 -6.46
C ASP A 45 17.15 1.68 -5.62
N TYR A 46 16.27 1.62 -4.62
CA TYR A 46 16.16 0.49 -3.69
C TYR A 46 14.70 0.13 -3.43
N VAL A 47 14.45 -1.16 -3.25
CA VAL A 47 13.24 -1.67 -2.61
C VAL A 47 13.60 -2.24 -1.24
N HIS A 48 12.85 -1.85 -0.22
CA HIS A 48 12.92 -2.42 1.11
C HIS A 48 11.78 -3.41 1.27
N VAL A 49 12.10 -4.66 1.61
CA VAL A 49 11.12 -5.71 1.87
C VAL A 49 11.11 -6.02 3.35
N TRP A 50 9.96 -5.89 4.00
CA TRP A 50 9.74 -6.31 5.36
C TRP A 50 9.40 -7.78 5.37
N THR A 51 10.21 -8.57 6.05
CA THR A 51 10.31 -10.00 5.85
C THR A 51 10.15 -10.72 7.17
N LEU A 52 9.21 -11.66 7.22
CA LEU A 52 8.98 -12.50 8.39
C LEU A 52 10.09 -13.55 8.52
N GLY A 53 10.64 -13.68 9.71
CA GLY A 53 11.58 -14.74 10.09
C GLY A 53 10.91 -16.12 10.08
N VAL A 54 11.69 -17.14 9.75
CA VAL A 54 11.29 -18.54 9.79
C VAL A 54 12.25 -19.31 10.65
N GLU A 55 11.77 -20.05 11.64
CA GLU A 55 12.58 -20.90 12.48
C GLU A 55 13.38 -21.92 11.65
N GLY A 56 14.69 -22.03 11.94
CA GLY A 56 15.59 -22.90 11.18
C GLY A 56 16.05 -22.33 9.82
N LEU A 57 15.60 -21.12 9.43
CA LEU A 57 16.02 -20.46 8.19
C LEU A 57 16.78 -19.16 8.52
N GLY A 58 18.07 -19.10 8.18
CA GLY A 58 18.92 -17.95 8.50
C GLY A 58 19.03 -17.74 10.01
N ASP A 59 18.80 -16.50 10.47
CA ASP A 59 18.77 -16.16 11.91
C ASP A 59 17.37 -16.32 12.56
N GLY A 60 16.38 -16.77 11.81
CA GLY A 60 15.01 -16.96 12.27
C GLY A 60 14.25 -15.70 12.63
N SER A 61 14.84 -14.51 12.48
CA SER A 61 14.28 -13.23 12.92
C SER A 61 13.61 -12.48 11.76
N ASP A 62 12.63 -11.63 12.09
CA ASP A 62 12.12 -10.63 11.17
C ASP A 62 13.24 -9.67 10.76
N LYS A 63 13.21 -9.22 9.52
CA LYS A 63 14.27 -8.36 8.98
C LYS A 63 13.80 -7.44 7.87
N LEU A 64 14.48 -6.31 7.75
CA LEU A 64 14.34 -5.41 6.60
C LEU A 64 15.41 -5.79 5.57
N VAL A 65 14.96 -6.29 4.42
CA VAL A 65 15.81 -6.67 3.29
C VAL A 65 15.83 -5.52 2.29
N THR A 66 17.02 -5.06 1.89
CA THR A 66 17.18 -4.00 0.89
C THR A 66 17.76 -4.57 -0.39
N VAL A 67 17.08 -4.36 -1.49
CA VAL A 67 17.47 -4.79 -2.84
C VAL A 67 17.77 -3.57 -3.70
N ASP A 68 18.88 -3.61 -4.43
CA ASP A 68 19.22 -2.59 -5.44
C ASP A 68 18.37 -2.84 -6.70
N VAL A 69 17.56 -1.86 -7.06
CA VAL A 69 16.65 -1.93 -8.22
C VAL A 69 16.93 -0.84 -9.25
N ASN A 70 18.05 -0.13 -9.12
CA ASN A 70 18.50 0.80 -10.12
C ASN A 70 19.07 0.04 -11.33
N PRO A 71 18.44 0.10 -12.53
CA PRO A 71 18.89 -0.65 -13.69
C PRO A 71 20.30 -0.28 -14.19
N LYS A 72 20.84 0.85 -13.69
CA LYS A 72 22.21 1.28 -14.01
C LYS A 72 23.24 0.81 -12.98
N SER A 73 22.80 0.14 -11.92
CA SER A 73 23.69 -0.36 -10.87
C SER A 73 24.29 -1.70 -11.24
N LYS A 74 25.56 -1.92 -10.89
CA LYS A 74 26.19 -3.25 -10.98
C LYS A 74 25.60 -4.28 -9.99
N HIS A 75 24.79 -3.82 -9.06
CA HIS A 75 24.09 -4.64 -8.08
C HIS A 75 22.60 -4.80 -8.38
N TYR A 76 22.16 -4.40 -9.58
CA TYR A 76 20.76 -4.52 -9.98
C TYR A 76 20.20 -5.92 -9.75
N GLY A 77 19.04 -6.01 -9.09
CA GLY A 77 18.37 -7.26 -8.75
C GLY A 77 19.05 -8.06 -7.62
N LYS A 78 19.93 -7.45 -6.83
CA LYS A 78 20.63 -8.15 -5.74
C LYS A 78 20.30 -7.55 -4.38
N VAL A 79 20.25 -8.41 -3.36
CA VAL A 79 20.21 -7.99 -1.96
C VAL A 79 21.52 -7.28 -1.63
N VAL A 80 21.44 -6.05 -1.14
CA VAL A 80 22.60 -5.22 -0.77
C VAL A 80 22.72 -5.02 0.73
N HIS A 81 21.62 -5.25 1.46
CA HIS A 81 21.63 -5.17 2.93
C HIS A 81 20.49 -5.96 3.54
N THR A 82 20.74 -6.58 4.70
CA THR A 82 19.74 -7.19 5.57
C THR A 82 19.91 -6.65 6.98
N LEU A 83 18.81 -6.28 7.62
CA LEU A 83 18.80 -5.75 8.98
C LEU A 83 17.81 -6.53 9.83
N SER A 84 18.31 -7.46 10.64
CA SER A 84 17.51 -8.22 11.60
C SER A 84 17.07 -7.34 12.77
N VAL A 85 15.87 -7.59 13.29
CA VAL A 85 15.31 -6.86 14.44
C VAL A 85 15.38 -7.66 15.76
N GLY A 86 15.98 -8.87 15.71
CA GLY A 86 16.14 -9.72 16.90
C GLY A 86 14.81 -10.31 17.36
N GLY A 87 14.39 -11.39 16.74
CA GLY A 87 13.15 -12.11 17.05
C GLY A 87 12.13 -12.04 15.94
N ARG A 88 11.08 -12.85 16.09
CA ARG A 88 9.98 -13.01 15.16
C ARG A 88 8.70 -12.41 15.75
N GLY A 89 7.96 -11.64 14.97
CA GLY A 89 6.73 -10.98 15.38
C GLY A 89 5.68 -10.90 14.30
N GLU A 90 5.75 -11.73 13.25
CA GLU A 90 4.89 -11.68 12.07
C GLU A 90 5.04 -10.33 11.34
N ALA A 91 6.20 -10.12 10.72
CA ALA A 91 6.48 -8.94 9.89
C ALA A 91 5.40 -8.75 8.82
N HIS A 92 4.75 -7.58 8.81
CA HIS A 92 3.58 -7.39 7.95
C HIS A 92 3.66 -6.09 7.12
N HIS A 93 3.08 -4.98 7.55
CA HIS A 93 3.05 -3.75 6.76
C HIS A 93 4.08 -2.70 7.19
N MET A 94 4.36 -1.76 6.27
CA MET A 94 5.27 -0.63 6.47
C MET A 94 4.67 0.67 5.93
N GLY A 95 5.07 1.81 6.52
CA GLY A 95 4.75 3.14 6.01
C GLY A 95 5.83 4.16 6.30
N PHE A 96 6.05 5.07 5.36
CA PHE A 96 6.97 6.19 5.54
C PHE A 96 6.40 7.29 6.43
N THR A 97 7.27 7.98 7.16
CA THR A 97 6.95 9.32 7.69
C THR A 97 6.70 10.31 6.53
N ASP A 98 5.98 11.40 6.82
CA ASP A 98 5.59 12.41 5.82
C ASP A 98 6.77 13.08 5.10
N ASP A 99 7.99 12.98 5.64
CA ASP A 99 9.26 13.44 5.04
C ASP A 99 10.06 12.30 4.36
N ARG A 100 9.55 11.07 4.36
CA ARG A 100 10.17 9.82 3.84
C ARG A 100 11.56 9.52 4.43
N LYS A 101 11.90 10.06 5.58
CA LYS A 101 13.20 9.75 6.24
C LYS A 101 13.18 8.47 7.02
N TYR A 102 12.04 8.18 7.64
CA TYR A 102 11.87 6.99 8.48
C TYR A 102 10.80 6.08 7.90
N LEU A 103 11.08 4.79 7.98
CA LEU A 103 10.15 3.72 7.61
C LEU A 103 9.69 3.02 8.89
N TRP A 104 8.39 3.02 9.14
CA TRP A 104 7.77 2.32 10.26
C TRP A 104 7.27 0.97 9.78
N ALA A 105 7.49 -0.09 10.58
CA ALA A 105 7.14 -1.46 10.24
C ALA A 105 6.54 -2.18 11.45
N GLY A 106 5.50 -2.97 11.24
CA GLY A 106 4.78 -3.67 12.31
C GLY A 106 5.09 -5.16 12.37
N GLY A 107 5.07 -5.69 13.60
CA GLY A 107 4.93 -7.10 13.88
C GLY A 107 3.51 -7.38 14.40
N LEU A 108 2.72 -8.17 13.66
CA LEU A 108 1.32 -8.42 14.03
C LEU A 108 1.18 -9.24 15.31
N ASP A 109 2.06 -10.21 15.53
CA ASP A 109 1.98 -11.17 16.62
C ASP A 109 2.42 -10.55 17.96
N ASP A 110 3.54 -9.85 17.94
CA ASP A 110 4.14 -9.28 19.17
C ASP A 110 3.81 -7.81 19.39
N SER A 111 3.08 -7.19 18.48
CA SER A 111 2.65 -5.79 18.52
C SER A 111 3.79 -4.77 18.65
N ARG A 112 5.02 -5.14 18.26
CA ARG A 112 6.14 -4.22 18.16
C ARG A 112 6.03 -3.37 16.88
N ILE A 113 6.50 -2.13 16.98
CA ILE A 113 6.66 -1.24 15.84
C ILE A 113 8.11 -0.84 15.74
N PHE A 114 8.71 -1.10 14.59
CA PHE A 114 10.11 -0.81 14.31
C PHE A 114 10.20 0.46 13.45
N VAL A 115 11.15 1.34 13.77
CA VAL A 115 11.40 2.58 13.02
C VAL A 115 12.81 2.53 12.46
N PHE A 116 12.90 2.52 11.13
CA PHE A 116 14.17 2.46 10.39
C PHE A 116 14.50 3.82 9.79
N ASP A 117 15.73 4.29 9.97
CA ASP A 117 16.29 5.43 9.23
C ASP A 117 16.72 4.93 7.85
N VAL A 118 15.94 5.27 6.83
CA VAL A 118 16.23 4.97 5.43
C VAL A 118 16.64 6.24 4.66
N GLY A 119 16.38 7.41 5.23
CA GLY A 119 16.70 8.69 4.59
C GLY A 119 18.19 9.01 4.61
N SER A 120 18.91 8.63 5.68
CA SER A 120 20.35 8.89 5.81
C SER A 120 21.19 8.04 4.85
N ASN A 121 20.84 6.77 4.71
CA ASN A 121 21.49 5.85 3.77
C ASN A 121 20.49 4.78 3.33
N PRO A 122 19.79 4.98 2.21
CA PRO A 122 18.79 4.01 1.75
C PRO A 122 19.37 2.65 1.34
N ALA A 123 20.67 2.56 1.00
CA ALA A 123 21.34 1.27 0.75
C ALA A 123 21.60 0.47 2.03
N LYS A 124 21.69 1.14 3.18
CA LYS A 124 21.99 0.57 4.48
C LYS A 124 21.11 1.18 5.58
N PRO A 125 19.82 0.86 5.62
CA PRO A 125 18.93 1.29 6.69
C PRO A 125 19.44 0.91 8.08
N ARG A 126 19.04 1.70 9.09
CA ARG A 126 19.37 1.43 10.50
C ARG A 126 18.10 1.41 11.33
N LEU A 127 17.97 0.45 12.23
CA LEU A 127 16.94 0.48 13.26
C LEU A 127 17.26 1.59 14.27
N VAL A 128 16.39 2.57 14.40
CA VAL A 128 16.61 3.72 15.30
C VAL A 128 15.68 3.72 16.50
N ARG A 129 14.60 2.94 16.45
CA ARG A 129 13.63 2.82 17.54
C ARG A 129 12.79 1.56 17.40
N THR A 130 12.44 0.98 18.55
CA THR A 130 11.36 0.00 18.71
C THR A 130 10.32 0.58 19.67
N ILE A 131 9.06 0.61 19.25
CA ILE A 131 7.91 1.06 20.05
C ILE A 131 7.18 -0.20 20.51
N THR A 132 6.94 -0.31 21.81
CA THR A 132 6.34 -1.49 22.44
C THR A 132 5.13 -1.14 23.31
N ASP A 133 4.71 0.13 23.29
CA ASP A 133 3.69 0.61 24.20
C ASP A 133 2.27 0.61 23.61
N LEU A 134 2.07 0.17 22.37
CA LEU A 134 0.78 0.14 21.70
C LEU A 134 -0.30 -0.59 22.52
N PRO A 135 -0.11 -1.85 22.96
CA PRO A 135 -1.15 -2.54 23.73
C PRO A 135 -1.43 -1.88 25.08
N LYS A 136 -0.38 -1.39 25.77
CA LYS A 136 -0.53 -0.74 27.04
C LYS A 136 -1.27 0.61 26.95
N ARG A 137 -1.06 1.36 25.85
CA ARG A 137 -1.64 2.69 25.66
C ARG A 137 -3.09 2.62 25.21
N THR A 138 -3.40 1.66 24.34
CA THR A 138 -4.67 1.66 23.60
C THR A 138 -5.53 0.44 23.85
N GLY A 139 -4.96 -0.65 24.31
CA GLY A 139 -5.61 -1.95 24.32
C GLY A 139 -5.60 -2.64 22.95
N TYR A 140 -5.10 -1.99 21.89
CA TYR A 140 -5.02 -2.60 20.55
C TYR A 140 -3.75 -3.43 20.39
N VAL A 141 -3.83 -4.46 19.54
CA VAL A 141 -2.72 -5.34 19.15
C VAL A 141 -2.73 -5.54 17.63
N GLY A 142 -1.61 -6.03 17.09
CA GLY A 142 -1.48 -6.28 15.66
C GLY A 142 -1.43 -4.98 14.84
N PRO A 143 -0.36 -4.15 15.00
CA PRO A 143 -0.19 -2.93 14.18
C PRO A 143 -0.02 -3.31 12.73
N HIS A 144 -0.95 -2.89 11.88
CA HIS A 144 -1.03 -3.26 10.48
C HIS A 144 -0.61 -2.12 9.55
N THR A 145 -1.49 -1.14 9.30
CA THR A 145 -1.23 -0.06 8.36
C THR A 145 -0.58 1.14 9.05
N PHE A 146 0.49 1.65 8.45
CA PHE A 146 1.21 2.85 8.87
C PHE A 146 0.99 3.96 7.86
N TYR A 147 0.25 4.99 8.24
CA TYR A 147 -0.19 6.02 7.31
C TYR A 147 0.19 7.43 7.78
N ALA A 148 1.02 8.12 7.00
CA ALA A 148 1.56 9.42 7.40
C ALA A 148 0.52 10.54 7.35
N LEU A 149 0.53 11.36 8.40
CA LEU A 149 0.01 12.73 8.44
C LEU A 149 1.18 13.70 8.67
N PRO A 150 1.02 15.01 8.44
CA PRO A 150 2.08 15.96 8.74
C PRO A 150 2.57 15.85 10.19
N GLY A 151 3.83 15.44 10.37
CA GLY A 151 4.48 15.24 11.67
C GLY A 151 3.96 14.08 12.52
N ARG A 152 3.11 13.21 11.97
CA ARG A 152 2.43 12.14 12.71
C ARG A 152 2.32 10.86 11.87
N MET A 153 2.11 9.75 12.57
CA MET A 153 1.84 8.43 11.99
C MET A 153 0.54 7.88 12.56
N MET A 154 -0.44 7.59 11.71
CA MET A 154 -1.58 6.76 12.06
C MET A 154 -1.17 5.29 11.95
N VAL A 155 -1.54 4.50 12.95
CA VAL A 155 -1.32 3.06 13.01
C VAL A 155 -2.68 2.39 13.16
N GLN A 156 -3.17 1.75 12.11
CA GLN A 156 -4.35 0.90 12.21
C GLN A 156 -3.92 -0.43 12.82
N ALA A 157 -4.61 -0.83 13.87
CA ALA A 157 -4.45 -2.16 14.45
C ALA A 157 -5.53 -3.11 13.94
N LEU A 158 -5.29 -4.42 14.01
CA LEU A 158 -6.25 -5.45 13.57
C LEU A 158 -7.08 -6.03 14.71
N SER A 159 -6.62 -5.93 15.94
CA SER A 159 -7.20 -6.65 17.06
C SER A 159 -7.02 -5.89 18.37
N ASN A 160 -7.44 -6.49 19.47
CA ASN A 160 -7.31 -5.95 20.82
C ASN A 160 -6.76 -7.01 21.79
N ASN A 161 -6.26 -6.56 22.95
CA ASN A 161 -5.66 -7.43 23.96
C ASN A 161 -6.69 -7.95 25.00
N LYS A 162 -7.97 -7.61 24.86
CA LYS A 162 -9.03 -8.03 25.79
C LYS A 162 -9.51 -9.45 25.48
N ASP A 163 -9.83 -9.71 24.22
CA ASP A 163 -10.40 -10.97 23.75
C ASP A 163 -9.76 -11.49 22.44
N HIS A 164 -8.78 -10.74 21.90
CA HIS A 164 -8.16 -11.00 20.61
C HIS A 164 -9.15 -11.07 19.44
N GLY A 165 -10.33 -10.45 19.60
CA GLY A 165 -11.34 -10.28 18.56
C GLY A 165 -11.01 -9.18 17.57
N GLY A 166 -11.95 -8.92 16.64
CA GLY A 166 -11.74 -7.93 15.57
C GLY A 166 -11.99 -6.48 15.97
N VAL A 167 -12.62 -6.21 17.13
CA VAL A 167 -12.85 -4.82 17.58
C VAL A 167 -11.53 -4.16 17.91
N THR A 168 -11.24 -3.02 17.27
CA THR A 168 -9.93 -2.39 17.27
C THR A 168 -10.02 -0.88 17.03
N GLY A 169 -8.92 -0.23 16.66
CA GLY A 169 -8.87 1.21 16.40
C GLY A 169 -7.57 1.68 15.75
N ILE A 170 -7.47 2.99 15.66
CA ILE A 170 -6.32 3.73 15.13
C ILE A 170 -5.55 4.33 16.30
N ALA A 171 -4.27 4.04 16.41
CA ALA A 171 -3.34 4.76 17.29
C ALA A 171 -2.65 5.87 16.52
N LEU A 172 -2.52 7.04 17.12
CA LEU A 172 -1.81 8.18 16.55
C LEU A 172 -0.51 8.41 17.32
N TYR A 173 0.60 8.41 16.63
CA TYR A 173 1.92 8.74 17.15
C TYR A 173 2.49 9.97 16.44
N ASN A 174 3.38 10.71 17.10
CA ASN A 174 4.21 11.67 16.37
C ASN A 174 5.40 10.94 15.68
N ASN A 175 6.08 11.62 14.74
CA ASN A 175 7.23 11.02 14.02
C ASN A 175 8.40 10.60 14.93
N LYS A 176 8.40 11.03 16.19
CA LYS A 176 9.38 10.60 17.20
C LYS A 176 8.94 9.35 17.97
N GLY A 177 7.81 8.73 17.62
CA GLY A 177 7.31 7.52 18.26
C GLY A 177 6.64 7.77 19.64
N LYS A 178 6.25 9.00 19.95
CA LYS A 178 5.47 9.29 21.16
C LYS A 178 3.98 9.19 20.83
N PHE A 179 3.25 8.39 21.61
CA PHE A 179 1.79 8.27 21.53
C PHE A 179 1.11 9.64 21.71
N VAL A 180 0.08 9.91 20.91
CA VAL A 180 -0.68 11.17 20.89
C VAL A 180 -2.15 10.94 21.24
N ALA A 181 -2.82 10.01 20.57
CA ALA A 181 -4.24 9.73 20.73
C ALA A 181 -4.61 8.35 20.19
N GLN A 182 -5.83 7.90 20.49
CA GLN A 182 -6.45 6.74 19.88
C GLN A 182 -7.87 7.07 19.42
N TYR A 183 -8.36 6.29 18.46
CA TYR A 183 -9.70 6.42 17.89
C TYR A 183 -10.25 5.02 17.63
N ASP A 184 -11.35 4.67 18.31
CA ASP A 184 -11.97 3.35 18.18
C ASP A 184 -12.69 3.23 16.82
N MET A 185 -12.60 2.05 16.21
CA MET A 185 -13.43 1.74 15.07
C MET A 185 -14.90 1.68 15.48
N PRO A 186 -15.84 2.16 14.63
CA PRO A 186 -17.24 2.26 15.01
C PRO A 186 -17.89 0.87 15.17
N THR A 187 -18.52 0.67 16.35
CA THR A 187 -19.32 -0.51 16.68
C THR A 187 -20.82 -0.22 16.70
N SER A 188 -21.19 1.05 16.65
CA SER A 188 -22.60 1.49 16.58
C SER A 188 -23.08 1.63 15.13
N THR A 189 -24.40 1.66 14.95
CA THR A 189 -25.01 1.91 13.63
C THR A 189 -24.81 3.37 13.21
N LEU A 190 -24.26 3.56 11.99
CA LEU A 190 -24.09 4.88 11.38
C LEU A 190 -24.60 4.84 9.93
N GLY A 191 -25.54 5.73 9.59
CA GLY A 191 -26.14 5.77 8.25
C GLY A 191 -26.94 4.51 7.89
N GLY A 192 -27.51 3.82 8.89
CA GLY A 192 -28.28 2.59 8.69
C GLY A 192 -27.44 1.29 8.57
N VAL A 193 -26.13 1.37 8.67
CA VAL A 193 -25.22 0.21 8.63
C VAL A 193 -24.68 -0.04 10.04
N ALA A 194 -24.77 -1.28 10.52
CA ALA A 194 -24.22 -1.69 11.82
C ALA A 194 -22.68 -1.75 11.73
N GLY A 195 -22.01 -1.17 12.71
CA GLY A 195 -20.55 -1.22 12.78
C GLY A 195 -20.04 -2.57 13.30
N ASP A 196 -19.04 -3.12 12.62
CA ASP A 196 -18.33 -4.33 13.05
C ASP A 196 -17.17 -4.03 14.01
N GLY A 197 -16.70 -2.78 14.06
CA GLY A 197 -15.58 -2.37 14.89
C GLY A 197 -14.22 -2.84 14.39
N TYR A 198 -14.15 -3.45 13.22
CA TYR A 198 -12.93 -4.03 12.66
C TYR A 198 -12.13 -2.99 11.86
N GLY A 199 -10.85 -3.23 11.73
CA GLY A 199 -9.93 -2.37 10.97
C GLY A 199 -9.00 -3.17 10.09
N TYR A 200 -8.46 -2.51 9.04
CA TYR A 200 -7.42 -3.07 8.17
C TYR A 200 -6.56 -1.97 7.56
N ASP A 201 -7.06 -1.22 6.59
CA ASP A 201 -6.33 -0.18 5.87
C ASP A 201 -6.89 1.21 6.13
N LEU A 202 -6.08 2.22 5.84
CA LEU A 202 -6.36 3.65 5.96
C LEU A 202 -6.07 4.33 4.62
N ALA A 203 -7.00 5.16 4.15
CA ALA A 203 -6.75 5.99 2.96
C ALA A 203 -7.38 7.37 3.13
N ILE A 204 -6.60 8.44 2.93
CA ILE A 204 -7.06 9.82 3.14
C ILE A 204 -7.19 10.62 1.86
N ASN A 205 -8.19 11.51 1.84
CA ASN A 205 -8.26 12.62 0.90
C ASN A 205 -8.30 13.94 1.67
N PRO A 206 -7.14 14.57 1.91
CA PRO A 206 -7.06 15.80 2.72
C PRO A 206 -7.86 16.97 2.15
N LYS A 207 -7.97 17.07 0.81
CA LYS A 207 -8.74 18.14 0.15
C LYS A 207 -10.24 18.03 0.40
N LYS A 208 -10.73 16.83 0.61
CA LYS A 208 -12.13 16.54 0.91
C LYS A 208 -12.41 16.36 2.40
N ASN A 209 -11.38 16.43 3.24
CA ASN A 209 -11.46 16.15 4.66
C ASN A 209 -12.02 14.75 4.96
N VAL A 210 -11.59 13.75 4.21
CA VAL A 210 -12.07 12.37 4.32
C VAL A 210 -10.94 11.43 4.67
N LEU A 211 -11.20 10.54 5.63
CA LEU A 211 -10.46 9.31 5.87
C LEU A 211 -11.43 8.15 5.59
N LEU A 212 -10.98 7.16 4.86
CA LEU A 212 -11.64 5.85 4.70
C LEU A 212 -10.87 4.81 5.51
N THR A 213 -11.60 3.92 6.15
CA THR A 213 -11.04 2.73 6.79
C THR A 213 -11.77 1.49 6.29
N SER A 214 -11.05 0.40 6.13
CA SER A 214 -11.60 -0.90 5.78
C SER A 214 -11.56 -1.87 6.96
N SER A 215 -12.04 -3.10 6.78
CA SER A 215 -12.19 -4.06 7.86
C SER A 215 -11.75 -5.47 7.45
N PHE A 216 -11.10 -6.19 8.37
CA PHE A 216 -10.60 -7.53 8.15
C PHE A 216 -11.13 -8.52 9.19
N THR A 217 -10.27 -8.94 10.13
CA THR A 217 -10.60 -9.87 11.21
C THR A 217 -9.63 -9.71 12.37
N GLY A 218 -9.96 -10.26 13.54
CA GLY A 218 -9.12 -10.21 14.72
C GLY A 218 -8.05 -11.31 14.79
N TRP A 219 -7.20 -11.20 15.80
CA TRP A 219 -6.07 -12.09 16.05
C TRP A 219 -6.48 -13.57 16.11
N ASN A 220 -7.60 -13.87 16.77
CA ASN A 220 -8.14 -15.22 16.84
C ASN A 220 -8.36 -15.90 15.48
N ASN A 221 -8.58 -15.11 14.42
CA ASN A 221 -8.76 -15.64 13.07
C ASN A 221 -7.45 -15.62 12.27
N TYR A 222 -6.78 -14.47 12.18
CA TYR A 222 -5.62 -14.39 11.30
C TYR A 222 -4.42 -15.21 11.80
N MET A 223 -4.40 -15.60 13.08
CA MET A 223 -3.41 -16.52 13.60
C MET A 223 -3.82 -18.01 13.49
N MET A 224 -5.03 -18.31 13.02
CA MET A 224 -5.41 -19.69 12.70
C MET A 224 -4.69 -20.19 11.45
N ASP A 225 -4.50 -21.51 11.36
CA ASP A 225 -4.17 -22.16 10.08
C ASP A 225 -5.34 -21.94 9.09
N MET A 226 -5.01 -21.47 7.88
CA MET A 226 -6.02 -21.12 6.88
C MET A 226 -6.94 -22.28 6.53
N GLY A 227 -6.39 -23.50 6.41
CA GLY A 227 -7.18 -24.69 6.07
C GLY A 227 -8.17 -25.11 7.17
N LYS A 228 -7.88 -24.75 8.43
CA LYS A 228 -8.82 -24.93 9.56
C LYS A 228 -9.84 -23.81 9.60
N MET A 229 -9.40 -22.55 9.43
CA MET A 229 -10.26 -21.38 9.50
C MET A 229 -11.38 -21.41 8.46
N VAL A 230 -11.10 -21.75 7.20
CA VAL A 230 -12.12 -21.77 6.12
C VAL A 230 -13.15 -22.89 6.30
N LYS A 231 -12.87 -23.88 7.16
CA LYS A 231 -13.78 -24.97 7.51
C LYS A 231 -14.58 -24.72 8.79
N ASP A 232 -14.25 -23.65 9.51
CA ASP A 232 -14.94 -23.25 10.75
C ASP A 232 -15.98 -22.15 10.43
N PRO A 233 -17.30 -22.46 10.43
CA PRO A 233 -18.34 -21.48 10.14
C PRO A 233 -18.34 -20.29 11.12
N GLU A 234 -17.94 -20.49 12.36
CA GLU A 234 -17.88 -19.43 13.34
C GLU A 234 -16.66 -18.50 13.09
N ALA A 235 -15.52 -19.05 12.66
CA ALA A 235 -14.41 -18.25 12.20
C ALA A 235 -14.79 -17.41 10.97
N MET A 236 -15.50 -17.99 10.01
CA MET A 236 -15.93 -17.29 8.80
C MET A 236 -16.92 -16.15 9.06
N LYS A 237 -17.68 -16.19 10.16
CA LYS A 237 -18.55 -15.08 10.59
C LYS A 237 -17.78 -13.90 11.20
N ARG A 238 -16.54 -14.10 11.62
CA ARG A 238 -15.69 -13.08 12.26
C ARG A 238 -14.82 -12.31 11.26
N PHE A 239 -15.31 -12.07 10.05
CA PHE A 239 -14.70 -11.19 9.07
C PHE A 239 -15.49 -9.90 8.93
N GLY A 240 -14.79 -8.80 8.74
CA GLY A 240 -15.40 -7.50 8.58
C GLY A 240 -16.24 -7.38 7.31
N THR A 241 -17.28 -6.56 7.39
CA THR A 241 -18.25 -6.38 6.32
C THR A 241 -18.54 -4.90 6.04
N THR A 242 -17.75 -3.99 6.65
CA THR A 242 -17.97 -2.56 6.57
C THR A 242 -16.74 -1.77 6.17
N MET A 243 -16.96 -0.60 5.64
CA MET A 243 -15.97 0.48 5.56
C MET A 243 -16.52 1.69 6.30
N ALA A 244 -15.64 2.45 6.96
CA ALA A 244 -16.06 3.68 7.63
C ALA A 244 -15.54 4.91 6.88
N VAL A 245 -16.40 5.92 6.77
CA VAL A 245 -16.09 7.26 6.29
C VAL A 245 -15.97 8.18 7.50
N TRP A 246 -14.82 8.83 7.64
CA TRP A 246 -14.50 9.70 8.77
C TRP A 246 -14.31 11.14 8.32
N ASP A 247 -14.61 12.07 9.23
CA ASP A 247 -14.05 13.40 9.17
C ASP A 247 -12.58 13.33 9.55
N LEU A 248 -11.68 13.56 8.58
CA LEU A 248 -10.24 13.44 8.79
C LEU A 248 -9.70 14.43 9.84
N LYS A 249 -10.19 15.67 9.85
CA LYS A 249 -9.72 16.70 10.80
C LYS A 249 -10.21 16.45 12.21
N ALA A 250 -11.47 16.05 12.34
CA ALA A 250 -12.10 15.77 13.63
C ALA A 250 -11.76 14.36 14.15
N MET A 251 -11.26 13.46 13.28
CA MET A 251 -11.05 12.05 13.55
C MET A 251 -12.32 11.40 14.16
N LYS A 252 -13.45 11.63 13.50
CA LYS A 252 -14.75 11.09 13.91
C LYS A 252 -15.40 10.33 12.75
N PRO A 253 -15.89 9.09 12.96
CA PRO A 253 -16.66 8.38 11.95
C PRO A 253 -17.98 9.12 11.70
N LYS A 254 -18.36 9.27 10.43
CA LYS A 254 -19.58 9.94 9.98
C LYS A 254 -20.59 8.98 9.39
N GLN A 255 -20.10 7.94 8.72
CA GLN A 255 -20.94 7.01 7.98
C GLN A 255 -20.25 5.64 7.91
N LEU A 256 -21.05 4.59 7.91
CA LEU A 256 -20.62 3.25 7.53
C LEU A 256 -21.19 2.87 6.18
N LEU A 257 -20.40 2.14 5.41
CA LEU A 257 -20.77 1.59 4.11
C LEU A 257 -20.73 0.05 4.23
N ALA A 258 -21.79 -0.61 3.77
CA ALA A 258 -21.80 -2.06 3.70
C ALA A 258 -20.92 -2.53 2.53
N VAL A 259 -19.86 -3.26 2.82
CA VAL A 259 -18.94 -3.86 1.86
C VAL A 259 -18.63 -5.29 2.33
N PRO A 260 -19.52 -6.25 2.05
CA PRO A 260 -19.39 -7.60 2.54
C PRO A 260 -18.19 -8.33 1.94
N GLY A 261 -17.59 -9.22 2.72
CA GLY A 261 -16.52 -10.10 2.27
C GLY A 261 -15.12 -9.60 2.57
N SER A 262 -14.94 -8.83 3.63
CA SER A 262 -13.65 -8.36 4.11
C SER A 262 -12.97 -7.41 3.09
N PRO A 263 -13.40 -6.14 3.03
CA PRO A 263 -12.70 -5.14 2.24
C PRO A 263 -11.30 -4.91 2.82
N LEU A 264 -10.27 -5.08 2.01
CA LEU A 264 -8.88 -4.96 2.44
C LEU A 264 -8.30 -3.59 2.06
N GLU A 265 -7.38 -3.57 1.14
CA GLU A 265 -6.64 -2.38 0.74
C GLU A 265 -7.54 -1.33 0.08
N ILE A 266 -7.29 -0.05 0.38
CA ILE A 266 -8.04 1.09 -0.17
C ILE A 266 -7.10 1.96 -0.99
N ARG A 267 -7.48 2.33 -2.21
CA ARG A 267 -6.73 3.29 -3.03
C ARG A 267 -7.63 4.41 -3.51
N TRP A 268 -7.25 5.65 -3.18
CA TRP A 268 -7.83 6.84 -3.82
C TRP A 268 -7.30 6.95 -5.25
N SER A 269 -8.15 7.39 -6.19
CA SER A 269 -7.64 7.82 -7.49
C SER A 269 -6.61 8.93 -7.31
N LEU A 270 -5.47 8.78 -7.98
CA LEU A 270 -4.39 9.76 -7.97
C LEU A 270 -4.61 10.86 -9.01
N HIS A 271 -5.56 10.67 -9.94
CA HIS A 271 -5.85 11.63 -10.98
C HIS A 271 -6.49 12.90 -10.41
N ARG A 272 -5.97 14.05 -10.87
CA ARG A 272 -6.46 15.35 -10.39
C ARG A 272 -7.92 15.57 -10.84
N GLY A 273 -8.79 15.81 -9.88
CA GLY A 273 -10.22 16.03 -10.11
C GLY A 273 -11.09 14.84 -9.73
N ASP A 274 -10.53 13.66 -9.65
CA ASP A 274 -11.25 12.48 -9.19
C ASP A 274 -11.63 12.59 -7.72
N ASN A 275 -12.76 12.00 -7.38
CA ASN A 275 -13.29 11.97 -6.02
C ASN A 275 -13.88 10.58 -5.72
N TRP A 276 -13.07 9.55 -5.92
CA TRP A 276 -13.44 8.18 -5.67
C TRP A 276 -12.24 7.37 -5.18
N ALA A 277 -12.53 6.30 -4.48
CA ALA A 277 -11.58 5.29 -4.06
C ALA A 277 -12.07 3.91 -4.49
N ILE A 278 -11.17 2.93 -4.50
CA ILE A 278 -11.46 1.54 -4.83
C ILE A 278 -10.90 0.63 -3.74
N THR A 279 -11.59 -0.46 -3.47
CA THR A 279 -11.14 -1.54 -2.59
C THR A 279 -11.50 -2.89 -3.17
N ALA A 280 -10.80 -3.93 -2.75
CA ALA A 280 -11.11 -5.31 -3.07
C ALA A 280 -11.63 -6.05 -1.82
N ALA A 281 -12.76 -6.73 -1.95
CA ALA A 281 -13.30 -7.59 -0.90
C ALA A 281 -12.79 -9.01 -1.09
N ALA A 282 -11.95 -9.48 -0.16
CA ALA A 282 -11.15 -10.70 -0.29
C ALA A 282 -11.99 -11.97 -0.44
N LEU A 283 -13.00 -12.14 0.41
CA LEU A 283 -13.80 -13.37 0.47
C LEU A 283 -14.87 -13.46 -0.63
N THR A 284 -15.30 -12.31 -1.17
CA THR A 284 -16.30 -12.26 -2.25
C THR A 284 -15.69 -12.03 -3.63
N SER A 285 -14.38 -11.79 -3.70
CA SER A 285 -13.64 -11.55 -4.95
C SER A 285 -14.27 -10.44 -5.80
N LYS A 286 -14.57 -9.30 -5.15
CA LYS A 286 -15.24 -8.16 -5.76
C LYS A 286 -14.40 -6.89 -5.65
N LEU A 287 -14.44 -6.05 -6.69
CA LEU A 287 -14.02 -4.65 -6.63
C LEU A 287 -15.20 -3.77 -6.24
N TRP A 288 -14.95 -2.88 -5.27
CA TRP A 288 -15.93 -1.93 -4.78
C TRP A 288 -15.46 -0.50 -5.02
N LEU A 289 -16.28 0.29 -5.69
CA LEU A 289 -16.07 1.72 -5.90
C LEU A 289 -16.70 2.50 -4.74
N ILE A 290 -15.93 3.36 -4.10
CA ILE A 290 -16.35 4.24 -3.02
C ILE A 290 -16.37 5.68 -3.56
N LYS A 291 -17.55 6.31 -3.62
CA LYS A 291 -17.71 7.64 -4.19
C LYS A 291 -18.81 8.43 -3.49
N PRO A 292 -18.89 9.76 -3.68
CA PRO A 292 -20.02 10.56 -3.20
C PRO A 292 -21.35 10.02 -3.72
N ASP A 293 -22.39 10.09 -2.88
CA ASP A 293 -23.76 9.66 -3.22
C ASP A 293 -24.60 10.75 -3.90
N GLY A 294 -24.03 11.96 -4.07
CA GLY A 294 -24.73 13.13 -4.60
C GLY A 294 -25.68 13.80 -3.60
N LYS A 295 -25.81 13.28 -2.37
CA LYS A 295 -26.69 13.79 -1.30
C LYS A 295 -25.93 14.30 -0.08
N GLY A 296 -24.61 14.42 -0.20
CA GLY A 296 -23.72 14.88 0.87
C GLY A 296 -23.05 13.77 1.68
N GLY A 297 -23.34 12.50 1.35
CA GLY A 297 -22.70 11.30 1.89
C GLY A 297 -21.87 10.54 0.88
N TRP A 298 -21.61 9.27 1.18
CA TRP A 298 -20.82 8.34 0.39
C TRP A 298 -21.59 7.06 0.12
N GLN A 299 -21.26 6.38 -0.96
CA GLN A 299 -21.80 5.08 -1.32
C GLN A 299 -20.68 4.12 -1.72
N ALA A 300 -20.90 2.84 -1.45
CA ALA A 300 -20.10 1.73 -1.97
C ALA A 300 -20.91 1.00 -3.04
N LYS A 301 -20.28 0.70 -4.17
CA LYS A 301 -20.89 0.00 -5.29
C LYS A 301 -19.99 -1.16 -5.72
N ASP A 302 -20.51 -2.39 -5.80
CA ASP A 302 -19.87 -3.51 -6.48
C ASP A 302 -19.78 -3.20 -7.97
N VAL A 303 -18.55 -3.17 -8.51
CA VAL A 303 -18.29 -2.71 -9.89
C VAL A 303 -17.64 -3.77 -10.77
N ALA A 304 -16.97 -4.77 -10.19
CA ALA A 304 -16.39 -5.87 -10.96
C ALA A 304 -16.14 -7.12 -10.11
N THR A 305 -16.07 -8.26 -10.77
CA THR A 305 -15.64 -9.52 -10.20
C THR A 305 -14.16 -9.78 -10.52
N ILE A 306 -13.42 -10.33 -9.56
CA ILE A 306 -11.99 -10.63 -9.68
C ILE A 306 -11.82 -12.14 -9.82
N GLY A 307 -11.34 -12.59 -10.99
CA GLY A 307 -11.13 -14.02 -11.27
C GLY A 307 -12.42 -14.83 -11.24
N ASP A 308 -12.33 -16.08 -10.80
CA ASP A 308 -13.47 -17.00 -10.63
C ASP A 308 -13.88 -17.06 -9.13
N PRO A 309 -14.99 -16.44 -8.72
CA PRO A 309 -15.42 -16.39 -7.31
C PRO A 309 -15.66 -17.78 -6.70
N ALA A 310 -16.03 -18.77 -7.51
CA ALA A 310 -16.24 -20.14 -7.03
C ALA A 310 -14.94 -20.79 -6.52
N LYS A 311 -13.79 -20.29 -6.97
CA LYS A 311 -12.46 -20.75 -6.53
C LYS A 311 -11.84 -19.86 -5.45
N ILE A 312 -12.55 -18.81 -5.04
CA ILE A 312 -12.11 -17.83 -4.03
C ILE A 312 -10.65 -17.41 -4.27
N PRO A 313 -10.34 -16.65 -5.36
CA PRO A 313 -8.97 -16.29 -5.68
C PRO A 313 -8.28 -15.45 -4.58
N LEU A 314 -9.04 -14.86 -3.67
CA LEU A 314 -8.61 -14.08 -2.51
C LEU A 314 -7.76 -12.86 -2.93
N PRO A 315 -8.36 -11.79 -3.46
CA PRO A 315 -7.65 -10.54 -3.70
C PRO A 315 -7.16 -9.94 -2.38
N VAL A 316 -5.86 -9.66 -2.30
CA VAL A 316 -5.18 -9.26 -1.05
C VAL A 316 -4.52 -7.90 -1.14
N ASP A 317 -4.03 -7.50 -2.31
CA ASP A 317 -3.48 -6.16 -2.52
C ASP A 317 -3.84 -5.58 -3.88
N ILE A 318 -3.92 -4.27 -3.94
CA ILE A 318 -4.23 -3.50 -5.13
C ILE A 318 -3.30 -2.28 -5.26
N SER A 319 -2.94 -1.93 -6.51
CA SER A 319 -2.12 -0.76 -6.81
C SER A 319 -2.69 -0.01 -8.00
N ILE A 320 -3.08 1.26 -7.79
CA ILE A 320 -3.66 2.11 -8.84
C ILE A 320 -2.56 2.77 -9.66
N THR A 321 -2.76 2.91 -10.98
CA THR A 321 -1.81 3.64 -11.83
C THR A 321 -1.86 5.14 -11.57
N ALA A 322 -0.77 5.83 -11.86
CA ALA A 322 -0.62 7.27 -11.62
C ALA A 322 -1.67 8.14 -12.32
N ASP A 323 -2.13 7.70 -13.48
CA ASP A 323 -3.19 8.36 -14.25
C ASP A 323 -4.61 7.99 -13.77
N GLY A 324 -4.74 7.11 -12.78
CA GLY A 324 -6.01 6.62 -12.25
C GLY A 324 -6.77 5.70 -13.20
N LYS A 325 -6.17 5.29 -14.33
CA LYS A 325 -6.85 4.51 -15.37
C LYS A 325 -6.60 3.02 -15.34
N GLY A 326 -5.74 2.56 -14.45
CA GLY A 326 -5.40 1.16 -14.32
C GLY A 326 -5.30 0.73 -12.87
N LEU A 327 -5.53 -0.55 -12.62
CA LEU A 327 -5.45 -1.16 -11.31
C LEU A 327 -4.80 -2.54 -11.41
N TRP A 328 -3.72 -2.72 -10.72
CA TRP A 328 -3.15 -4.04 -10.45
C TRP A 328 -3.86 -4.66 -9.24
N VAL A 329 -4.13 -5.95 -9.33
CA VAL A 329 -4.75 -6.75 -8.27
C VAL A 329 -3.99 -8.06 -8.15
N ASN A 330 -3.46 -8.34 -6.98
CA ASN A 330 -2.89 -9.65 -6.67
C ASN A 330 -3.92 -10.52 -5.96
N THR A 331 -4.02 -11.77 -6.39
CA THR A 331 -4.87 -12.78 -5.77
C THR A 331 -4.04 -13.93 -5.24
N PHE A 332 -4.16 -14.15 -3.93
CA PHE A 332 -3.26 -15.01 -3.17
C PHE A 332 -3.41 -16.50 -3.49
N MET A 333 -4.65 -16.98 -3.57
CA MET A 333 -4.90 -18.43 -3.67
C MET A 333 -4.49 -19.04 -4.99
N ASP A 334 -4.64 -18.30 -6.09
CA ASP A 334 -4.30 -18.75 -7.45
C ASP A 334 -2.97 -18.17 -7.97
N GLY A 335 -2.28 -17.37 -7.15
CA GLY A 335 -0.96 -16.82 -7.48
C GLY A 335 -0.95 -15.90 -8.70
N THR A 336 -2.06 -15.19 -8.95
CA THR A 336 -2.27 -14.44 -10.18
C THR A 336 -2.22 -12.93 -9.95
N THR A 337 -1.45 -12.24 -10.79
CA THR A 337 -1.46 -10.77 -10.92
C THR A 337 -2.38 -10.38 -12.06
N ARG A 338 -3.36 -9.52 -11.79
CA ARG A 338 -4.39 -9.07 -12.74
C ARG A 338 -4.29 -7.58 -12.96
N TYR A 339 -4.67 -7.13 -14.17
CA TYR A 339 -4.79 -5.72 -14.49
C TYR A 339 -6.22 -5.40 -14.95
N PHE A 340 -6.78 -4.34 -14.36
CA PHE A 340 -8.08 -3.80 -14.70
C PHE A 340 -7.94 -2.43 -15.34
N ASP A 341 -8.62 -2.20 -16.45
CA ASP A 341 -8.85 -0.87 -17.02
C ASP A 341 -9.91 -0.14 -16.18
N LEU A 342 -9.52 0.98 -15.57
CA LEU A 342 -10.36 1.88 -14.78
C LEU A 342 -10.77 3.14 -15.55
N SER A 343 -10.63 3.21 -16.88
CA SER A 343 -11.07 4.37 -17.67
C SER A 343 -12.54 4.72 -17.41
N ASN A 344 -13.34 3.70 -17.04
CA ASN A 344 -14.64 3.88 -16.42
C ASN A 344 -14.65 3.16 -15.06
N PRO A 345 -14.45 3.87 -13.93
CA PRO A 345 -14.41 3.24 -12.62
C PRO A 345 -15.75 2.64 -12.16
N GLU A 346 -16.87 2.98 -12.83
CA GLU A 346 -18.18 2.36 -12.58
C GLU A 346 -18.34 0.97 -13.22
N ALA A 347 -17.47 0.61 -14.15
CA ALA A 347 -17.46 -0.65 -14.86
C ALA A 347 -16.04 -1.06 -15.27
N PRO A 348 -15.15 -1.34 -14.30
CA PRO A 348 -13.80 -1.79 -14.57
C PRO A 348 -13.78 -3.07 -15.40
N LYS A 349 -12.78 -3.19 -16.28
CA LYS A 349 -12.63 -4.39 -17.13
C LYS A 349 -11.29 -5.04 -16.87
N GLN A 350 -11.27 -6.32 -16.50
CA GLN A 350 -10.04 -7.08 -16.47
C GLN A 350 -9.52 -7.28 -17.89
N THR A 351 -8.35 -6.72 -18.20
CA THR A 351 -7.73 -6.79 -19.55
C THR A 351 -6.51 -7.69 -19.59
N TYR A 352 -5.96 -8.06 -18.41
CA TYR A 352 -4.79 -8.91 -18.32
C TYR A 352 -4.83 -9.78 -17.05
N ALA A 353 -4.22 -10.97 -17.14
CA ALA A 353 -3.96 -11.85 -16.00
C ALA A 353 -2.75 -12.74 -16.32
N LYS A 354 -1.85 -12.87 -15.33
CA LYS A 354 -0.69 -13.77 -15.39
C LYS A 354 -0.49 -14.45 -14.06
N GLN A 355 -0.33 -15.75 -14.05
CA GLN A 355 0.15 -16.44 -12.87
C GLN A 355 1.62 -16.07 -12.65
N THR A 356 1.92 -15.36 -11.58
CA THR A 356 3.26 -14.85 -11.28
C THR A 356 3.94 -15.59 -10.13
N GLY A 357 3.23 -16.53 -9.49
CA GLY A 357 3.75 -17.41 -8.44
C GLY A 357 2.77 -18.51 -8.08
N ARG A 358 3.11 -19.37 -7.14
CA ARG A 358 2.18 -20.32 -6.50
C ARG A 358 1.22 -19.59 -5.56
N GLN A 359 1.70 -18.50 -4.98
CA GLN A 359 0.96 -17.53 -4.18
C GLN A 359 1.59 -16.14 -4.41
N VAL A 360 0.76 -15.10 -4.38
CA VAL A 360 1.24 -13.70 -4.49
C VAL A 360 0.47 -12.84 -3.51
N ASN A 361 1.16 -11.86 -2.92
CA ASN A 361 0.55 -10.94 -1.97
C ASN A 361 0.66 -9.51 -2.45
N MET A 362 1.69 -8.77 -2.03
CA MET A 362 1.76 -7.34 -2.33
C MET A 362 2.12 -7.07 -3.80
N VAL A 363 1.50 -6.02 -4.36
CA VAL A 363 1.79 -5.49 -5.68
C VAL A 363 2.07 -4.00 -5.59
N SER A 364 3.25 -3.58 -6.03
CA SER A 364 3.63 -2.16 -6.10
C SER A 364 4.16 -1.81 -7.46
N GLN A 365 3.88 -0.59 -7.91
CA GLN A 365 4.41 -0.07 -9.17
C GLN A 365 5.65 0.78 -8.92
N SER A 366 6.60 0.74 -9.84
CA SER A 366 7.69 1.73 -9.89
C SER A 366 7.13 3.15 -10.04
N TRP A 367 7.92 4.13 -9.65
CA TRP A 367 7.48 5.54 -9.66
C TRP A 367 7.13 6.07 -11.06
N ASP A 368 7.62 5.42 -12.12
CA ASP A 368 7.26 5.74 -13.50
C ASP A 368 6.14 4.84 -14.08
N GLY A 369 5.61 3.90 -13.28
CA GLY A 369 4.53 2.98 -13.66
C GLY A 369 4.91 1.90 -14.68
N LYS A 370 6.21 1.75 -15.02
CA LYS A 370 6.67 0.81 -16.06
C LYS A 370 7.09 -0.55 -15.52
N ARG A 371 7.22 -0.67 -14.22
CA ARG A 371 7.65 -1.91 -13.56
C ARG A 371 6.67 -2.25 -12.45
N VAL A 372 6.46 -3.54 -12.26
CA VAL A 372 5.58 -4.09 -11.24
C VAL A 372 6.40 -5.01 -10.35
N TYR A 373 6.38 -4.76 -9.07
CA TYR A 373 7.03 -5.55 -8.05
C TYR A 373 6.00 -6.39 -7.31
N ILE A 374 6.35 -7.64 -7.03
CA ILE A 374 5.46 -8.61 -6.40
C ILE A 374 6.21 -9.34 -5.29
N THR A 375 5.55 -9.52 -4.15
CA THR A 375 5.98 -10.41 -3.07
C THR A 375 4.97 -11.54 -2.85
N SER A 376 5.34 -12.56 -2.08
CA SER A 376 4.59 -13.81 -2.03
C SER A 376 3.87 -14.07 -0.71
N SER A 377 4.38 -13.61 0.44
CA SER A 377 3.83 -13.97 1.75
C SER A 377 2.65 -13.10 2.15
N LEU A 378 1.59 -13.73 2.66
CA LEU A 378 0.45 -13.04 3.27
C LEU A 378 0.52 -13.10 4.80
N LEU A 379 0.46 -14.29 5.36
CA LEU A 379 0.59 -14.60 6.78
C LEU A 379 1.24 -15.97 6.92
N ALA A 380 2.12 -16.16 7.89
CA ALA A 380 2.84 -17.43 8.07
C ALA A 380 1.92 -18.65 8.12
N ASN A 381 0.77 -18.49 8.77
CA ASN A 381 -0.22 -19.57 8.93
C ASN A 381 -1.15 -19.76 7.71
N TRP A 382 -1.13 -18.78 6.77
CA TRP A 382 -1.94 -18.82 5.55
C TRP A 382 -1.11 -19.15 4.31
N ASP A 383 0.19 -18.89 4.35
CA ASP A 383 1.11 -19.21 3.25
C ASP A 383 1.10 -20.70 2.93
N LYS A 384 1.20 -21.02 1.65
CA LYS A 384 1.35 -22.39 1.16
C LYS A 384 2.58 -23.06 1.77
N LYS A 385 2.51 -24.38 1.92
CA LYS A 385 3.51 -25.20 2.59
C LYS A 385 4.09 -26.24 1.62
N GLY A 386 5.20 -26.87 2.00
CA GLY A 386 5.85 -27.90 1.20
C GLY A 386 6.38 -27.37 -0.13
N ALA A 387 6.16 -28.10 -1.21
CA ALA A 387 6.62 -27.75 -2.55
C ALA A 387 6.01 -26.46 -3.12
N ASP A 388 4.88 -26.01 -2.59
CA ASP A 388 4.21 -24.77 -3.01
C ASP A 388 4.61 -23.54 -2.19
N ASN A 389 5.53 -23.69 -1.21
CA ASN A 389 6.03 -22.61 -0.40
C ASN A 389 7.08 -21.79 -1.15
N GLU A 390 6.65 -20.98 -2.09
CA GLU A 390 7.49 -20.00 -2.76
C GLU A 390 7.56 -18.72 -1.95
N GLN A 391 8.78 -18.24 -1.66
CA GLN A 391 9.00 -16.96 -1.00
C GLN A 391 9.92 -16.10 -1.86
N PHE A 392 9.41 -14.98 -2.35
CA PHE A 392 10.17 -14.19 -3.33
C PHE A 392 9.82 -12.70 -3.33
N LEU A 393 10.76 -11.93 -3.87
CA LEU A 393 10.53 -10.64 -4.51
C LEU A 393 10.77 -10.81 -6.02
N ALA A 394 9.81 -10.47 -6.84
CA ALA A 394 9.95 -10.45 -8.30
C ALA A 394 9.70 -9.07 -8.87
N LEU A 395 10.44 -8.72 -9.92
CA LEU A 395 10.27 -7.52 -10.70
C LEU A 395 9.91 -7.88 -12.14
N TYR A 396 8.88 -7.24 -12.66
CA TYR A 396 8.44 -7.34 -14.04
C TYR A 396 8.46 -5.97 -14.72
N ASN A 397 8.85 -5.91 -15.97
CA ASN A 397 8.54 -4.79 -16.86
C ASN A 397 7.12 -4.93 -17.38
N TRP A 398 6.42 -3.80 -17.49
CA TRP A 398 5.10 -3.68 -18.08
C TRP A 398 5.16 -2.81 -19.34
N ASP A 399 4.82 -3.34 -20.49
CA ASP A 399 4.80 -2.64 -21.78
C ASP A 399 3.40 -2.14 -22.19
N GLY A 400 2.40 -2.29 -21.30
CA GLY A 400 1.00 -1.99 -21.56
C GLY A 400 0.19 -3.22 -22.00
N LYS A 401 0.83 -4.38 -22.21
CA LYS A 401 0.19 -5.61 -22.69
C LYS A 401 0.66 -6.86 -21.95
N GLU A 402 1.95 -6.94 -21.61
CA GLU A 402 2.58 -8.13 -21.04
C GLU A 402 3.53 -7.77 -19.88
N LEU A 403 3.54 -8.61 -18.84
CA LEU A 403 4.54 -8.60 -17.77
C LEU A 403 5.73 -9.50 -18.17
N THR A 404 6.92 -8.91 -18.32
CA THR A 404 8.17 -9.61 -18.57
C THR A 404 9.06 -9.59 -17.35
N GLU A 405 9.33 -10.77 -16.74
CA GLU A 405 10.16 -10.89 -15.56
C GLU A 405 11.59 -10.39 -15.83
N GLN A 406 12.08 -9.54 -14.95
CA GLN A 406 13.43 -8.98 -15.01
C GLN A 406 14.38 -9.67 -14.05
N PHE A 407 13.91 -9.92 -12.84
CA PHE A 407 14.59 -10.75 -11.86
C PHE A 407 13.59 -11.29 -10.83
N ARG A 408 14.00 -12.36 -10.17
CA ARG A 408 13.35 -12.95 -9.02
C ARG A 408 14.41 -13.29 -7.97
N ILE A 409 14.20 -12.86 -6.74
CA ILE A 409 15.02 -13.25 -5.61
C ILE A 409 14.25 -14.30 -4.84
N ASP A 410 14.81 -15.50 -4.74
CA ASP A 410 14.27 -16.60 -3.93
C ASP A 410 14.68 -16.41 -2.47
N PHE A 411 13.72 -16.01 -1.63
CA PHE A 411 13.96 -15.74 -0.22
C PHE A 411 14.22 -17.01 0.61
N ASN A 412 13.75 -18.16 0.14
CA ASN A 412 14.09 -19.44 0.78
C ASN A 412 15.56 -19.80 0.51
N ALA A 413 16.01 -19.71 -0.75
CA ALA A 413 17.39 -19.98 -1.15
C ALA A 413 18.39 -19.02 -0.50
N GLU A 414 18.03 -17.74 -0.42
CA GLU A 414 18.84 -16.69 0.22
C GLU A 414 18.71 -16.68 1.76
N LYS A 415 17.92 -17.59 2.35
CA LYS A 415 17.67 -17.73 3.79
C LYS A 415 17.13 -16.43 4.44
N LEU A 416 16.32 -15.68 3.71
CA LEU A 416 15.80 -14.38 4.13
C LEU A 416 14.50 -14.48 4.94
N GLY A 417 13.70 -15.52 4.72
CA GLY A 417 12.39 -15.71 5.34
C GLY A 417 11.25 -15.50 4.35
N ARG A 418 10.13 -14.91 4.80
CA ARG A 418 8.90 -14.76 4.02
C ARG A 418 8.71 -13.30 3.59
N ALA A 419 8.78 -13.02 2.29
CA ALA A 419 8.67 -11.68 1.73
C ALA A 419 7.23 -11.16 1.81
N HIS A 420 6.99 -10.11 2.63
CA HIS A 420 5.65 -9.54 2.75
C HIS A 420 5.56 -8.17 2.09
N HIS A 421 5.68 -7.08 2.81
CA HIS A 421 5.45 -5.73 2.32
C HIS A 421 6.71 -5.08 1.73
N MET A 422 6.53 -4.17 0.78
CA MET A 422 7.65 -3.48 0.15
C MET A 422 7.46 -1.96 0.07
N LYS A 423 8.56 -1.21 0.16
CA LYS A 423 8.61 0.24 -0.03
C LYS A 423 9.86 0.65 -0.81
N PHE A 424 9.75 1.71 -1.60
CA PHE A 424 10.86 2.18 -2.44
C PHE A 424 11.58 3.38 -1.85
N SER A 425 12.87 3.48 -2.14
CA SER A 425 13.67 4.66 -1.83
C SER A 425 14.65 4.98 -2.95
N ALA A 426 15.19 6.19 -2.94
CA ALA A 426 16.23 6.64 -3.86
C ALA A 426 17.40 7.26 -3.11
N LYS A 427 18.58 7.20 -3.69
CA LYS A 427 19.76 7.90 -3.19
C LYS A 427 19.47 9.40 -3.09
N PRO A 428 19.96 10.09 -2.04
CA PRO A 428 19.93 11.54 -2.01
C PRO A 428 20.61 12.07 -3.27
N ARG A 429 19.86 12.77 -4.12
CA ARG A 429 20.42 13.42 -5.29
C ARG A 429 21.11 14.69 -4.81
N THR A 430 22.41 14.84 -5.09
CA THR A 430 23.12 16.10 -4.91
C THR A 430 22.31 17.21 -5.55
N LYS A 431 22.12 18.31 -4.81
CA LYS A 431 21.28 19.45 -5.18
C LYS A 431 21.66 19.97 -6.59
N GLN A 432 20.99 19.51 -7.63
CA GLN A 432 20.70 20.39 -8.75
C GLN A 432 19.52 21.25 -8.28
N ALA A 433 19.75 22.57 -8.25
CA ALA A 433 18.81 23.53 -7.71
C ALA A 433 17.41 23.29 -8.29
N ALA A 434 16.52 22.77 -7.46
CA ALA A 434 15.12 22.78 -7.77
C ALA A 434 14.61 24.20 -7.48
N ALA A 435 14.17 24.89 -8.53
CA ALA A 435 13.42 26.12 -8.37
C ALA A 435 12.21 25.86 -7.45
N PRO A 436 11.91 26.76 -6.51
CA PRO A 436 10.75 26.59 -5.63
C PRO A 436 9.48 26.63 -6.49
N ILE A 437 8.67 25.57 -6.39
CA ILE A 437 7.29 25.65 -6.86
C ILE A 437 6.55 26.44 -5.79
N GLU A 438 6.29 27.71 -6.07
CA GLU A 438 5.37 28.53 -5.30
C GLU A 438 3.98 27.85 -5.31
N VAL A 439 3.62 27.31 -4.17
CA VAL A 439 2.23 26.96 -3.88
C VAL A 439 1.56 28.27 -3.50
N ALA A 440 0.79 28.85 -4.42
CA ALA A 440 -0.06 29.99 -4.12
C ALA A 440 -0.94 29.65 -2.92
N ALA A 441 -0.64 30.28 -1.78
CA ALA A 441 -1.51 30.34 -0.63
C ALA A 441 -2.70 31.20 -1.03
N GLN A 442 -3.83 30.60 -1.35
CA GLN A 442 -5.10 31.32 -1.35
C GLN A 442 -5.63 31.30 0.09
N ARG A 443 -5.74 32.51 0.62
CA ARG A 443 -6.38 32.89 1.87
C ARG A 443 -7.86 32.46 1.90
#